data_22d0792eb34d32b3e0563c977b0931d7
#
_entry.id   22d0792eb34d32b3e0563c977b0931d7
#
_cell.length_a   1.000
_cell.length_b   1.000
_cell.length_c   1.000
_cell.angle_alpha   90.00
_cell.angle_beta   90.00
_cell.angle_gamma   90.00
#
_symmetry.space_group_name_H-M   'P 1'
#
loop_
_entity.id
_entity.type
_entity.pdbx_description
1 polymer ?
#
loop_
_entity_poly.entity_id
_entity_poly.type
_entity_poly.pdbx_seq_one_letter_code
_entity_poly.pdbx_strand_id
1 'polypeptide(L)'
;GCKVAVVDRKPRLGGVLLQCSHPGFGARRTGMEYADSLLESFPKEAAFIPNTTVLSVEKSKIARLSGGRELAFSCLILATGCREIPAGALPIAGTRPQGIYTAGQMQEMMTLHGIIPPGPVVILGSGDIGLIMADQIAALDIPVTLVEQRQTCGGMARNRRCLTDYPIGLICGQTVTEVMGQRNLEQCRLSG
;
A
#
# COMPACT_ATOMS: atom_id res chain seq x y z
N GLY A 1 -29.32 5.26 20.21
CA GLY A 1 -28.09 4.92 19.53
C GLY A 1 -27.07 6.04 19.66
N CYS A 2 -25.77 5.72 19.42
CA CYS A 2 -24.72 6.74 19.41
C CYS A 2 -24.69 7.46 18.05
N LYS A 3 -24.46 8.77 18.07
CA LYS A 3 -24.12 9.50 16.82
C LYS A 3 -22.67 9.18 16.44
N VAL A 4 -22.45 8.77 15.21
CA VAL A 4 -21.11 8.40 14.70
C VAL A 4 -20.71 9.36 13.59
N ALA A 5 -19.45 9.80 13.61
CA ALA A 5 -18.84 10.51 12.50
C ALA A 5 -17.54 9.79 12.10
N VAL A 6 -17.39 9.52 10.81
CA VAL A 6 -16.15 8.98 10.22
C VAL A 6 -15.45 10.10 9.47
N VAL A 7 -14.22 10.41 9.86
CA VAL A 7 -13.41 11.45 9.24
C VAL A 7 -12.32 10.78 8.42
N ASP A 8 -12.22 11.08 7.13
CA ASP A 8 -11.16 10.56 6.27
C ASP A 8 -10.59 11.66 5.36
N ARG A 9 -9.28 11.60 5.14
CA ARG A 9 -8.58 12.49 4.21
C ARG A 9 -8.89 12.18 2.74
N LYS A 10 -9.37 10.99 2.44
CA LYS A 10 -9.77 10.57 1.09
C LYS A 10 -11.21 10.98 0.81
N PRO A 11 -11.59 11.12 -0.46
CA PRO A 11 -12.96 11.50 -0.85
C PRO A 11 -13.98 10.38 -0.64
N ARG A 12 -13.54 9.14 -0.44
CA ARG A 12 -14.38 7.94 -0.36
C ARG A 12 -13.91 7.04 0.78
N LEU A 13 -14.86 6.39 1.45
CA LEU A 13 -14.60 5.30 2.40
C LEU A 13 -14.06 4.05 1.68
N GLY A 14 -13.33 3.22 2.42
CA GLY A 14 -12.75 1.96 1.93
C GLY A 14 -11.23 1.88 2.14
N GLY A 15 -10.55 3.01 2.34
CA GLY A 15 -9.12 3.04 2.66
C GLY A 15 -8.27 2.25 1.68
N VAL A 16 -7.36 1.42 2.18
CA VAL A 16 -6.45 0.59 1.37
C VAL A 16 -7.16 -0.44 0.49
N LEU A 17 -8.39 -0.83 0.85
CA LEU A 17 -9.15 -1.80 0.04
C LEU A 17 -9.38 -1.29 -1.39
N LEU A 18 -9.56 0.02 -1.56
CA LEU A 18 -9.83 0.62 -2.88
C LEU A 18 -8.70 0.43 -3.89
N GLN A 19 -7.46 0.22 -3.42
CA GLN A 19 -6.31 -0.02 -4.30
C GLN A 19 -5.97 -1.50 -4.47
N CYS A 20 -6.68 -2.41 -3.78
CA CYS A 20 -6.44 -3.84 -3.84
C CYS A 20 -7.25 -4.49 -4.97
N SER A 21 -6.66 -4.60 -6.16
CA SER A 21 -7.31 -5.24 -7.32
C SER A 21 -7.20 -6.77 -7.33
N HIS A 22 -6.37 -7.36 -6.44
CA HIS A 22 -6.21 -8.81 -6.33
C HIS A 22 -7.38 -9.45 -5.58
N PRO A 23 -7.78 -10.68 -5.92
CA PRO A 23 -8.78 -11.45 -5.19
C PRO A 23 -8.20 -11.99 -3.87
N GLY A 24 -8.75 -11.60 -2.74
CA GLY A 24 -8.22 -12.01 -1.43
C GLY A 24 -9.15 -11.67 -0.27
N PHE A 25 -10.26 -11.02 -0.55
CA PHE A 25 -11.18 -10.48 0.44
C PHE A 25 -12.52 -11.24 0.39
N GLY A 26 -13.00 -11.71 1.55
CA GLY A 26 -14.23 -12.47 1.63
C GLY A 26 -14.24 -13.67 0.68
N ALA A 27 -15.31 -13.84 -0.12
CA ALA A 27 -15.47 -14.92 -1.09
C ALA A 27 -14.74 -14.62 -2.43
N ARG A 28 -13.42 -14.44 -2.40
CA ARG A 28 -12.56 -14.13 -3.58
C ARG A 28 -12.90 -12.80 -4.27
N ARG A 29 -13.37 -11.82 -3.52
CA ARG A 29 -13.60 -10.46 -4.04
C ARG A 29 -12.28 -9.69 -4.12
N THR A 30 -12.24 -8.70 -4.99
CA THR A 30 -11.24 -7.63 -4.91
C THR A 30 -11.46 -6.77 -3.67
N GLY A 31 -10.47 -5.99 -3.28
CA GLY A 31 -10.62 -5.07 -2.15
C GLY A 31 -11.76 -4.06 -2.39
N MET A 32 -11.91 -3.56 -3.61
CA MET A 32 -12.96 -2.61 -3.97
C MET A 32 -14.36 -3.23 -3.81
N GLU A 33 -14.60 -4.40 -4.39
CA GLU A 33 -15.86 -5.14 -4.25
C GLU A 33 -16.19 -5.45 -2.78
N TYR A 34 -15.17 -5.78 -2.00
CA TYR A 34 -15.33 -6.03 -0.57
C TYR A 34 -15.68 -4.74 0.19
N ALA A 35 -15.00 -3.63 -0.11
CA ALA A 35 -15.31 -2.32 0.47
C ALA A 35 -16.75 -1.91 0.15
N ASP A 36 -17.20 -2.07 -1.09
CA ASP A 36 -18.57 -1.76 -1.51
C ASP A 36 -19.60 -2.58 -0.72
N SER A 37 -19.35 -3.88 -0.55
CA SER A 37 -20.25 -4.73 0.26
C SER A 37 -20.31 -4.33 1.73
N LEU A 38 -19.22 -3.78 2.29
CA LEU A 38 -19.26 -3.23 3.66
C LEU A 38 -20.03 -1.91 3.72
N LEU A 39 -19.91 -1.08 2.69
CA LEU A 39 -20.60 0.21 2.62
C LEU A 39 -22.10 0.08 2.44
N GLU A 40 -22.61 -1.02 1.86
CA GLU A 40 -24.05 -1.33 1.83
C GLU A 40 -24.68 -1.39 3.22
N SER A 41 -23.90 -1.82 4.21
CA SER A 41 -24.32 -1.89 5.63
C SER A 41 -23.93 -0.65 6.43
N PHE A 42 -23.39 0.39 5.81
CA PHE A 42 -23.00 1.63 6.51
C PHE A 42 -24.24 2.33 7.07
N PRO A 43 -24.26 2.65 8.38
CA PRO A 43 -25.42 3.24 9.01
C PRO A 43 -25.81 4.58 8.37
N LYS A 44 -27.07 4.73 7.98
CA LYS A 44 -27.56 5.97 7.35
C LYS A 44 -27.44 7.21 8.24
N GLU A 45 -27.43 7.00 9.55
CA GLU A 45 -27.31 8.04 10.57
C GLU A 45 -25.85 8.41 10.86
N ALA A 46 -24.88 7.65 10.34
CA ALA A 46 -23.48 7.98 10.50
C ALA A 46 -23.06 9.07 9.50
N ALA A 47 -22.41 10.09 10.02
CA ALA A 47 -21.87 11.17 9.19
C ALA A 47 -20.54 10.72 8.58
N PHE A 48 -20.36 10.90 7.28
CA PHE A 48 -19.05 10.81 6.64
C PHE A 48 -18.52 12.21 6.32
N ILE A 49 -17.30 12.52 6.74
CA ILE A 49 -16.60 13.79 6.54
C ILE A 49 -15.37 13.53 5.67
N PRO A 50 -15.52 13.55 4.34
CA PRO A 50 -14.44 13.30 3.40
C PRO A 50 -13.46 14.48 3.29
N ASN A 51 -12.33 14.24 2.61
CA ASN A 51 -11.30 15.23 2.30
C ASN A 51 -10.86 16.02 3.53
N THR A 52 -10.86 15.38 4.70
CA THR A 52 -10.65 16.04 5.99
C THR A 52 -9.59 15.32 6.79
N THR A 53 -8.56 16.04 7.18
CA THR A 53 -7.48 15.52 8.04
C THR A 53 -7.73 15.94 9.48
N VAL A 54 -7.60 15.00 10.42
CA VAL A 54 -7.53 15.29 11.84
C VAL A 54 -6.11 15.78 12.12
N LEU A 55 -5.97 17.04 12.55
CA LEU A 55 -4.69 17.69 12.78
C LEU A 55 -4.20 17.45 14.22
N SER A 56 -5.11 17.50 15.19
CA SER A 56 -4.80 17.22 16.58
C SER A 56 -6.04 16.73 17.33
N VAL A 57 -5.78 16.08 18.45
CA VAL A 57 -6.81 15.64 19.41
C VAL A 57 -6.44 16.19 20.79
N GLU A 58 -7.36 16.92 21.40
CA GLU A 58 -7.15 17.58 22.69
C GLU A 58 -7.69 16.72 23.85
N LYS A 59 -7.16 16.95 25.05
CA LYS A 59 -7.64 16.33 26.29
C LYS A 59 -9.10 16.73 26.61
N SER A 60 -9.53 17.89 26.12
CA SER A 60 -10.90 18.40 26.17
C SER A 60 -11.90 17.59 25.33
N LYS A 61 -11.45 16.52 24.65
CA LYS A 61 -12.23 15.71 23.70
C LYS A 61 -12.71 16.50 22.47
N ILE A 62 -11.83 17.35 21.97
CA ILE A 62 -12.02 18.10 20.74
C ILE A 62 -10.98 17.61 19.74
N ALA A 63 -11.42 17.24 18.53
CA ALA A 63 -10.57 16.99 17.39
C ALA A 63 -10.54 18.22 16.49
N ARG A 64 -9.35 18.75 16.21
CA ARG A 64 -9.15 19.84 15.25
C ARG A 64 -8.97 19.24 13.86
N LEU A 65 -9.76 19.72 12.94
CA LEU A 65 -9.82 19.25 11.57
C LEU A 65 -9.21 20.27 10.61
N SER A 66 -8.77 19.80 9.46
CA SER A 66 -8.38 20.71 8.37
C SER A 66 -9.54 21.64 7.98
N GLY A 67 -9.20 22.86 7.50
CA GLY A 67 -10.19 23.89 7.21
C GLY A 67 -10.73 24.60 8.45
N GLY A 68 -10.05 24.53 9.60
CA GLY A 68 -10.39 25.28 10.82
C GLY A 68 -11.64 24.76 11.55
N ARG A 69 -12.10 23.56 11.23
CA ARG A 69 -13.26 22.94 11.88
C ARG A 69 -12.87 22.20 13.14
N GLU A 70 -13.81 22.08 14.06
CA GLU A 70 -13.66 21.33 15.31
C GLU A 70 -14.79 20.31 15.45
N LEU A 71 -14.48 19.16 16.02
CA LEU A 71 -15.43 18.09 16.30
C LEU A 71 -15.28 17.65 17.76
N ALA A 72 -16.29 17.90 18.56
CA ALA A 72 -16.36 17.37 19.92
C ALA A 72 -16.82 15.90 19.89
N PHE A 73 -16.24 15.06 20.74
CA PHE A 73 -16.55 13.64 20.81
C PHE A 73 -16.60 13.15 22.27
N SER A 74 -17.38 12.09 22.51
CA SER A 74 -17.39 11.36 23.78
C SER A 74 -16.39 10.20 23.76
N CYS A 75 -16.28 9.52 22.62
CA CYS A 75 -15.38 8.40 22.37
C CYS A 75 -14.69 8.59 21.03
N LEU A 76 -13.39 8.30 20.97
CA LEU A 76 -12.58 8.35 19.76
C LEU A 76 -12.07 6.94 19.42
N ILE A 77 -12.29 6.52 18.17
CA ILE A 77 -11.73 5.31 17.63
C ILE A 77 -10.68 5.69 16.58
N LEU A 78 -9.44 5.29 16.78
CA LEU A 78 -8.34 5.49 15.84
C LEU A 78 -8.27 4.29 14.90
N ALA A 79 -8.72 4.48 13.66
CA ALA A 79 -8.69 3.50 12.58
C ALA A 79 -7.87 4.04 11.40
N THR A 80 -6.68 4.58 11.70
CA THR A 80 -5.84 5.35 10.76
C THR A 80 -5.04 4.49 9.76
N GLY A 81 -5.16 3.16 9.87
CA GLY A 81 -4.36 2.23 9.08
C GLY A 81 -2.89 2.23 9.47
N CYS A 82 -2.05 1.72 8.57
CA CYS A 82 -0.61 1.75 8.72
C CYS A 82 0.03 2.49 7.53
N ARG A 83 1.28 2.87 7.69
CA ARG A 83 2.08 3.49 6.64
C ARG A 83 3.32 2.64 6.40
N GLU A 84 3.63 2.40 5.15
CA GLU A 84 4.85 1.73 4.74
C GLU A 84 6.09 2.57 5.08
N ILE A 85 7.20 1.90 5.34
CA ILE A 85 8.49 2.56 5.54
C ILE A 85 8.95 3.12 4.18
N PRO A 86 9.14 4.44 4.05
CA PRO A 86 9.61 5.02 2.80
C PRO A 86 11.08 4.66 2.54
N ALA A 87 11.47 4.63 1.27
CA ALA A 87 12.85 4.30 0.88
C ALA A 87 13.91 5.15 1.60
N GLY A 88 13.61 6.42 1.89
CA GLY A 88 14.52 7.31 2.61
C GLY A 88 14.76 6.96 4.09
N ALA A 89 13.98 6.05 4.66
CA ALA A 89 14.16 5.53 6.03
C ALA A 89 14.84 4.15 6.05
N LEU A 90 15.14 3.58 4.89
CA LEU A 90 15.89 2.34 4.76
C LEU A 90 17.39 2.64 4.65
N PRO A 91 18.28 1.73 5.12
CA PRO A 91 19.72 1.88 5.01
C PRO A 91 20.21 1.55 3.59
N ILE A 92 19.65 2.22 2.59
CA ILE A 92 20.02 2.07 1.17
C ILE A 92 20.80 3.30 0.76
N ALA A 93 22.05 3.08 0.36
CA ALA A 93 22.96 4.12 -0.08
C ALA A 93 22.69 4.55 -1.54
N GLY A 94 23.46 5.56 -2.00
CA GLY A 94 23.48 5.99 -3.39
C GLY A 94 22.69 7.25 -3.67
N THR A 95 22.34 7.45 -4.93
CA THR A 95 21.57 8.59 -5.39
C THR A 95 20.07 8.42 -5.07
N ARG A 96 19.28 9.48 -5.21
CA ARG A 96 17.82 9.42 -4.99
C ARG A 96 17.09 9.67 -6.32
N PRO A 97 17.18 8.75 -7.28
CA PRO A 97 16.54 8.92 -8.57
C PRO A 97 15.02 8.73 -8.46
N GLN A 98 14.29 9.15 -9.48
CA GLN A 98 12.90 8.78 -9.66
C GLN A 98 12.78 7.27 -9.96
N GLY A 99 11.62 6.66 -9.65
CA GLY A 99 11.37 5.24 -9.92
C GLY A 99 11.47 4.35 -8.66
N ILE A 100 11.59 4.94 -7.47
CA ILE A 100 11.59 4.21 -6.19
C ILE A 100 10.28 4.52 -5.46
N TYR A 101 9.49 3.49 -5.23
CA TYR A 101 8.17 3.58 -4.63
C TYR A 101 8.01 2.55 -3.50
N THR A 102 7.14 2.82 -2.56
CA THR A 102 6.64 1.76 -1.69
C THR A 102 5.66 0.88 -2.48
N ALA A 103 5.49 -0.37 -2.06
CA ALA A 103 4.57 -1.29 -2.74
C ALA A 103 3.14 -0.74 -2.77
N GLY A 104 2.66 -0.14 -1.67
CA GLY A 104 1.32 0.47 -1.63
C GLY A 104 1.18 1.69 -2.51
N GLN A 105 2.23 2.53 -2.64
CA GLN A 105 2.21 3.63 -3.62
C GLN A 105 2.09 3.10 -5.05
N MET A 106 2.87 2.08 -5.40
CA MET A 106 2.81 1.50 -6.74
C MET A 106 1.44 0.86 -6.99
N GLN A 107 0.89 0.16 -6.01
CA GLN A 107 -0.44 -0.42 -6.10
C GLN A 107 -1.53 0.65 -6.30
N GLU A 108 -1.47 1.77 -5.56
CA GLU A 108 -2.39 2.92 -5.73
C GLU A 108 -2.26 3.49 -7.15
N MET A 109 -1.03 3.72 -7.62
CA MET A 109 -0.75 4.24 -8.96
C MET A 109 -1.31 3.33 -10.05
N MET A 110 -1.08 2.03 -9.95
CA MET A 110 -1.59 1.06 -10.94
C MET A 110 -3.11 0.95 -10.90
N THR A 111 -3.68 0.75 -9.71
CA THR A 111 -5.11 0.41 -9.57
C THR A 111 -6.02 1.64 -9.74
N LEU A 112 -5.65 2.78 -9.15
CA LEU A 112 -6.53 3.97 -9.16
C LEU A 112 -6.19 4.97 -10.26
N HIS A 113 -4.97 4.95 -10.77
CA HIS A 113 -4.51 5.94 -11.73
C HIS A 113 -4.08 5.36 -13.08
N GLY A 114 -4.05 4.02 -13.22
CA GLY A 114 -3.65 3.34 -14.45
C GLY A 114 -2.18 3.58 -14.83
N ILE A 115 -1.34 3.97 -13.86
CA ILE A 115 0.08 4.23 -14.07
C ILE A 115 0.85 2.93 -13.91
N ILE A 116 1.50 2.47 -14.98
CA ILE A 116 2.25 1.22 -15.05
C ILE A 116 3.75 1.54 -14.99
N PRO A 117 4.57 0.78 -14.26
CA PRO A 117 6.02 0.97 -14.28
C PRO A 117 6.59 0.75 -15.69
N PRO A 118 7.50 1.61 -16.17
CA PRO A 118 7.91 1.62 -17.58
C PRO A 118 8.93 0.56 -17.99
N GLY A 119 9.39 -0.28 -17.08
CA GLY A 119 10.46 -1.25 -17.36
C GLY A 119 10.65 -2.28 -16.26
N PRO A 120 11.77 -3.02 -16.28
CA PRO A 120 12.04 -4.06 -15.31
C PRO A 120 11.91 -3.56 -13.87
N VAL A 121 11.28 -4.35 -13.01
CA VAL A 121 11.00 -3.98 -11.63
C VAL A 121 11.75 -4.87 -10.66
N VAL A 122 12.41 -4.27 -9.69
CA VAL A 122 12.98 -4.97 -8.53
C VAL A 122 12.10 -4.69 -7.33
N ILE A 123 11.63 -5.75 -6.67
CA ILE A 123 10.82 -5.66 -5.46
C ILE A 123 11.65 -6.15 -4.29
N LEU A 124 11.87 -5.29 -3.30
CA LEU A 124 12.55 -5.62 -2.07
C LEU A 124 11.58 -6.19 -1.04
N GLY A 125 11.74 -7.48 -0.76
CA GLY A 125 10.92 -8.27 0.14
C GLY A 125 9.93 -9.19 -0.58
N SER A 126 9.89 -10.45 -0.15
CA SER A 126 8.96 -11.47 -0.65
C SER A 126 7.82 -11.77 0.32
N GLY A 127 7.43 -10.80 1.15
CA GLY A 127 6.21 -10.88 1.94
C GLY A 127 4.96 -10.83 1.04
N ASP A 128 3.77 -10.97 1.64
CA ASP A 128 2.52 -11.04 0.87
C ASP A 128 2.33 -9.86 -0.08
N ILE A 129 2.63 -8.64 0.37
CA ILE A 129 2.48 -7.45 -0.48
C ILE A 129 3.47 -7.47 -1.65
N GLY A 130 4.73 -7.87 -1.41
CA GLY A 130 5.74 -8.00 -2.47
C GLY A 130 5.33 -9.02 -3.53
N LEU A 131 4.82 -10.17 -3.11
CA LEU A 131 4.32 -11.22 -4.01
C LEU A 131 3.09 -10.79 -4.80
N ILE A 132 2.13 -10.11 -4.16
CA ILE A 132 0.95 -9.56 -4.82
C ILE A 132 1.34 -8.53 -5.89
N MET A 133 2.30 -7.66 -5.57
CA MET A 133 2.79 -6.68 -6.55
C MET A 133 3.55 -7.35 -7.69
N ALA A 134 4.35 -8.39 -7.38
CA ALA A 134 5.05 -9.17 -8.39
C ALA A 134 4.08 -9.85 -9.36
N ASP A 135 3.01 -10.45 -8.84
CA ASP A 135 1.93 -11.05 -9.63
C ASP A 135 1.28 -10.04 -10.58
N GLN A 136 0.85 -8.89 -10.03
CA GLN A 136 0.17 -7.84 -10.79
C GLN A 136 1.04 -7.23 -11.89
N ILE A 137 2.34 -7.03 -11.61
CA ILE A 137 3.27 -6.44 -12.56
C ILE A 137 3.68 -7.46 -13.64
N ALA A 138 3.95 -8.72 -13.24
CA ALA A 138 4.31 -9.78 -14.18
C ALA A 138 3.15 -10.14 -15.12
N ALA A 139 1.89 -10.02 -14.66
CA ALA A 139 0.71 -10.19 -15.49
C ALA A 139 0.59 -9.16 -16.63
N LEU A 140 1.38 -8.09 -16.59
CA LEU A 140 1.49 -7.06 -17.63
C LEU A 140 2.72 -7.28 -18.55
N ASP A 141 3.30 -8.48 -18.52
CA ASP A 141 4.52 -8.84 -19.26
C ASP A 141 5.76 -7.98 -18.92
N ILE A 142 5.77 -7.39 -17.72
CA ILE A 142 6.91 -6.61 -17.21
C ILE A 142 7.83 -7.54 -16.42
N PRO A 143 9.15 -7.57 -16.72
CA PRO A 143 10.11 -8.38 -15.99
C PRO A 143 10.16 -7.97 -14.49
N VAL A 144 10.03 -8.94 -13.60
CA VAL A 144 10.06 -8.74 -12.15
C VAL A 144 11.16 -9.58 -11.51
N THR A 145 11.90 -8.97 -10.59
CA THR A 145 12.83 -9.67 -9.71
C THR A 145 12.49 -9.34 -8.26
N LEU A 146 12.19 -10.37 -7.47
CA LEU A 146 12.05 -10.30 -6.01
C LEU A 146 13.41 -10.51 -5.35
N VAL A 147 13.75 -9.63 -4.42
CA VAL A 147 14.96 -9.74 -3.58
C VAL A 147 14.51 -9.93 -2.14
N GLU A 148 14.95 -11.02 -1.51
CA GLU A 148 14.57 -11.38 -0.15
C GLU A 148 15.81 -11.56 0.73
N GLN A 149 15.85 -10.85 1.85
CA GLN A 149 16.98 -10.95 2.79
C GLN A 149 17.08 -12.31 3.47
N ARG A 150 15.95 -12.97 3.70
CA ARG A 150 15.92 -14.31 4.26
C ARG A 150 16.38 -15.34 3.22
N GLN A 151 16.78 -16.52 3.69
CA GLN A 151 17.19 -17.61 2.82
C GLN A 151 16.03 -18.26 2.05
N THR A 152 14.80 -17.94 2.40
CA THR A 152 13.59 -18.50 1.78
C THR A 152 12.57 -17.42 1.51
N CYS A 153 11.78 -17.63 0.46
CA CYS A 153 10.63 -16.78 0.12
C CYS A 153 9.65 -16.72 1.28
N GLY A 154 9.23 -15.51 1.64
CA GLY A 154 8.20 -15.24 2.63
C GLY A 154 6.78 -15.42 2.07
N GLY A 155 5.81 -14.80 2.74
CA GLY A 155 4.41 -14.75 2.32
C GLY A 155 3.68 -16.09 2.35
N MET A 156 2.38 -16.03 2.13
CA MET A 156 1.49 -17.20 2.13
C MET A 156 1.64 -18.03 0.86
N ALA A 157 1.41 -19.32 0.96
CA ALA A 157 1.49 -20.27 -0.18
C ALA A 157 0.66 -19.82 -1.39
N ARG A 158 -0.53 -19.26 -1.14
CA ARG A 158 -1.41 -18.76 -2.21
C ARG A 158 -0.77 -17.62 -3.02
N ASN A 159 -0.01 -16.74 -2.37
CA ASN A 159 0.63 -15.60 -3.04
C ASN A 159 1.94 -16.01 -3.73
N ARG A 160 2.62 -17.06 -3.21
CA ARG A 160 3.82 -17.62 -3.85
C ARG A 160 3.55 -18.30 -5.19
N ARG A 161 2.29 -18.57 -5.54
CA ARG A 161 1.93 -19.14 -6.84
C ARG A 161 2.39 -18.29 -8.02
N CYS A 162 2.46 -16.98 -7.86
CA CYS A 162 2.98 -16.09 -8.90
C CYS A 162 4.39 -16.48 -9.39
N LEU A 163 5.21 -17.12 -8.53
CA LEU A 163 6.54 -17.60 -8.90
C LEU A 163 6.50 -18.83 -9.84
N THR A 164 5.39 -19.53 -9.92
CA THR A 164 5.15 -20.64 -10.86
C THR A 164 4.33 -20.22 -12.06
N ASP A 165 3.46 -19.22 -11.87
CA ASP A 165 2.54 -18.77 -12.91
C ASP A 165 3.22 -17.78 -13.89
N TYR A 166 4.28 -17.07 -13.43
CA TYR A 166 5.03 -16.09 -14.22
C TYR A 166 6.56 -16.27 -14.09
N PRO A 167 7.34 -15.81 -15.06
CA PRO A 167 8.82 -15.86 -15.02
C PRO A 167 9.41 -14.79 -14.08
N ILE A 168 9.03 -14.82 -12.80
CA ILE A 168 9.51 -13.91 -11.77
C ILE A 168 10.83 -14.43 -11.22
N GLY A 169 11.89 -13.60 -11.28
CA GLY A 169 13.16 -13.87 -10.63
C GLY A 169 13.04 -13.79 -9.10
N LEU A 170 13.64 -14.74 -8.38
CA LEU A 170 13.70 -14.72 -6.92
C LEU A 170 15.14 -14.89 -6.46
N ILE A 171 15.64 -13.89 -5.73
CA ILE A 171 16.99 -13.89 -5.12
C ILE A 171 16.82 -13.85 -3.62
N CYS A 172 17.18 -14.95 -2.94
CA CYS A 172 17.15 -15.06 -1.48
C CYS A 172 18.53 -14.87 -0.86
N GLY A 173 18.57 -14.50 0.43
CA GLY A 173 19.80 -14.24 1.17
C GLY A 173 20.48 -12.92 0.83
N GLN A 174 19.80 -12.02 0.11
CA GLN A 174 20.34 -10.74 -0.29
C GLN A 174 19.36 -9.58 -0.02
N THR A 175 19.90 -8.37 0.04
CA THR A 175 19.12 -7.13 0.14
C THR A 175 19.67 -6.07 -0.81
N VAL A 176 18.88 -5.06 -1.10
CA VAL A 176 19.34 -3.88 -1.85
C VAL A 176 20.11 -2.97 -0.90
N THR A 177 21.38 -2.72 -1.21
CA THR A 177 22.28 -1.88 -0.40
C THR A 177 22.56 -0.52 -1.03
N GLU A 178 22.40 -0.40 -2.33
CA GLU A 178 22.63 0.86 -3.04
C GLU A 178 21.72 0.97 -4.26
N VAL A 179 21.27 2.20 -4.54
CA VAL A 179 20.53 2.58 -5.73
C VAL A 179 21.26 3.67 -6.50
N MET A 180 21.32 3.54 -7.81
CA MET A 180 22.10 4.43 -8.68
C MET A 180 21.25 4.87 -9.86
N GLY A 181 21.42 6.13 -10.24
CA GLY A 181 20.81 6.76 -11.40
C GLY A 181 20.92 8.27 -11.30
N GLN A 182 20.91 8.96 -12.43
CA GLN A 182 20.93 10.41 -12.45
C GLN A 182 19.51 10.98 -12.24
N ARG A 183 18.65 10.82 -13.22
CA ARG A 183 17.24 11.27 -13.15
C ARG A 183 16.33 10.13 -12.76
N ASN A 184 16.47 8.98 -13.38
CA ASN A 184 15.69 7.77 -13.12
C ASN A 184 16.61 6.71 -12.52
N LEU A 185 15.99 5.73 -11.85
CA LEU A 185 16.70 4.54 -11.36
C LEU A 185 17.24 3.74 -12.55
N GLU A 186 18.52 3.46 -12.53
CA GLU A 186 19.24 2.74 -13.59
C GLU A 186 19.78 1.39 -13.08
N GLN A 187 20.23 1.37 -11.83
CA GLN A 187 20.83 0.18 -11.23
C GLN A 187 20.55 0.08 -9.74
N CYS A 188 20.56 -1.12 -9.22
CA CYS A 188 20.64 -1.40 -7.79
C CYS A 188 21.75 -2.42 -7.52
N ARG A 189 22.42 -2.26 -6.38
CA ARG A 189 23.41 -3.21 -5.89
C ARG A 189 22.79 -4.08 -4.81
N LEU A 190 23.05 -5.37 -4.90
CA LEU A 190 22.66 -6.35 -3.90
C LEU A 190 23.87 -6.74 -3.06
N SER A 191 23.60 -7.10 -1.80
CA SER A 191 24.59 -7.69 -0.89
C SER A 191 23.86 -8.67 0.04
N GLY A 192 24.50 -9.75 0.39
CA GLY A 192 24.08 -10.76 1.35
C GLY A 192 25.12 -10.98 2.41
#